data_24e3ec6fd39031cd5566268daa33714a
#
_entry.id   24e3ec6fd39031cd5566268daa33714a
#
_cell.length_a   1.000
_cell.length_b   1.000
_cell.length_c   1.000
_cell.angle_alpha   90.00
_cell.angle_beta   90.00
_cell.angle_gamma   90.00
#
_symmetry.space_group_name_H-M   'P 1'
#
loop_
_entity.id
_entity.type
_entity.pdbx_description
1 polymer ?
#
loop_
_entity_poly.entity_id
_entity_poly.type
_entity_poly.pdbx_seq_one_letter_code
_entity_poly.pdbx_strand_id
1 'polypeptide(L)'
;MPAKREMMMGSSVTLFRWDDMPKEKVTDVIARRLVTGERVMLAHVYLKKGAVVPRHSHDNEQITYVLEGGLHFWIGEDEKEEVVVHAGEVLHIPPNVPHKAKAIEDTLDVDVFSPPRSDWLDGTDTYFHEQ
;
A
#
# COMPACT_ATOMS: atom_id res chain seq x y z
N MET A 1 7.67 -16.54 8.11
CA MET A 1 8.16 -16.51 7.71
C MET A 1 8.43 -16.36 6.73
N PRO A 2 8.68 -16.08 6.44
CA PRO A 2 8.79 -15.63 5.48
C PRO A 2 9.14 -16.12 4.43
N ALA A 3 8.99 -15.62 3.90
CA ALA A 3 9.18 -15.81 2.74
C ALA A 3 10.30 -16.24 2.53
N LYS A 4 10.51 -16.95 2.39
CA LYS A 4 11.45 -17.44 2.27
C LYS A 4 12.11 -17.60 1.07
N ARG A 5 12.00 -16.84 0.12
CA ARG A 5 12.82 -16.85 -1.06
C ARG A 5 13.71 -15.65 -1.06
N GLU A 6 14.20 -15.33 0.12
CA GLU A 6 15.26 -14.40 0.24
C GLU A 6 16.54 -15.03 -0.25
N MET A 7 17.32 -14.30 -1.04
CA MET A 7 18.60 -14.75 -1.49
C MET A 7 19.62 -13.68 -1.19
N MET A 8 20.58 -14.03 -0.34
CA MET A 8 21.67 -13.12 -0.01
C MET A 8 22.68 -13.16 -1.13
N MET A 9 23.04 -12.01 -1.67
CA MET A 9 23.87 -11.89 -2.84
C MET A 9 25.23 -11.36 -2.49
N GLY A 10 25.98 -12.08 -1.67
CA GLY A 10 27.37 -11.74 -1.38
C GLY A 10 27.54 -10.59 -0.40
N SER A 11 26.96 -9.46 -0.63
CA SER A 11 26.93 -8.34 0.31
C SER A 11 25.59 -8.40 1.03
N SER A 12 25.07 -7.29 1.53
CA SER A 12 23.76 -7.25 2.19
C SER A 12 22.60 -7.18 1.21
N VAL A 13 22.85 -7.49 -0.04
CA VAL A 13 21.81 -7.44 -1.08
C VAL A 13 20.93 -8.67 -0.96
N THR A 14 19.62 -8.48 -1.04
CA THR A 14 18.63 -9.56 -0.96
C THR A 14 17.70 -9.50 -2.17
N LEU A 15 17.46 -10.67 -2.76
CA LEU A 15 16.52 -10.80 -3.87
C LEU A 15 15.23 -11.42 -3.35
N PHE A 16 14.09 -10.80 -3.67
CA PHE A 16 12.76 -11.29 -3.31
C PHE A 16 11.96 -11.63 -4.55
N ARG A 17 11.07 -12.62 -4.46
CA ARG A 17 10.10 -12.96 -5.48
C ARG A 17 8.71 -12.76 -4.93
N TRP A 18 7.90 -11.93 -5.58
CA TRP A 18 6.55 -11.67 -5.10
C TRP A 18 5.74 -12.95 -4.94
N ASP A 19 5.82 -13.85 -5.94
CA ASP A 19 4.98 -15.05 -5.93
C ASP A 19 5.35 -16.03 -4.83
N ASP A 20 6.54 -15.88 -4.23
CA ASP A 20 6.98 -16.75 -3.15
C ASP A 20 6.61 -16.20 -1.78
N MET A 21 6.09 -14.98 -1.72
CA MET A 21 5.71 -14.36 -0.45
C MET A 21 4.22 -14.54 -0.21
N PRO A 22 3.84 -14.84 1.04
CA PRO A 22 2.41 -15.01 1.33
C PRO A 22 1.68 -13.68 1.19
N LYS A 23 0.43 -13.78 0.72
CA LYS A 23 -0.45 -12.63 0.69
C LYS A 23 -1.07 -12.48 2.07
N GLU A 24 -0.84 -11.36 2.69
CA GLU A 24 -1.45 -11.06 3.98
C GLU A 24 -2.88 -10.57 3.73
N LYS A 25 -3.86 -11.23 4.34
CA LYS A 25 -5.25 -10.78 4.27
C LYS A 25 -5.43 -9.64 5.26
N VAL A 26 -5.78 -8.46 4.77
CA VAL A 26 -6.03 -7.29 5.62
C VAL A 26 -7.51 -7.22 5.96
N THR A 27 -8.37 -7.38 4.96
CA THR A 27 -9.82 -7.51 5.11
C THR A 27 -10.31 -8.56 4.12
N ASP A 28 -11.61 -8.79 4.05
CA ASP A 28 -12.16 -9.72 3.06
C ASP A 28 -11.91 -9.26 1.62
N VAL A 29 -11.67 -7.98 1.42
CA VAL A 29 -11.55 -7.40 0.09
C VAL A 29 -10.20 -6.74 -0.17
N ILE A 30 -9.29 -6.76 0.80
CA ILE A 30 -7.95 -6.16 0.68
C ILE A 30 -6.91 -7.13 1.19
N ALA A 31 -5.88 -7.35 0.38
CA ALA A 31 -4.71 -8.15 0.76
C ALA A 31 -3.46 -7.41 0.33
N ARG A 32 -2.32 -7.80 0.87
CA ARG A 32 -1.06 -7.16 0.51
C ARG A 32 0.12 -8.10 0.64
N ARG A 33 1.18 -7.79 -0.11
CA ARG A 33 2.51 -8.35 0.04
C ARG A 33 3.46 -7.17 0.14
N LEU A 34 4.52 -7.30 0.92
CA LEU A 34 5.46 -6.18 1.05
C LEU A 34 6.89 -6.65 1.21
N VAL A 35 7.80 -5.77 0.81
CA VAL A 35 9.23 -5.90 1.02
C VAL A 35 9.68 -4.62 1.72
N THR A 36 10.45 -4.74 2.78
CA THR A 36 10.92 -3.55 3.49
C THR A 36 12.42 -3.53 3.62
N GLY A 37 13.01 -2.37 3.40
CA GLY A 37 14.38 -2.07 3.77
C GLY A 37 14.37 -1.23 5.04
N GLU A 38 15.49 -0.58 5.33
CA GLU A 38 15.61 0.30 6.49
C GLU A 38 14.93 1.65 6.25
N ARG A 39 14.96 2.15 5.02
CA ARG A 39 14.51 3.51 4.70
C ARG A 39 13.32 3.54 3.77
N VAL A 40 12.95 2.41 3.18
CA VAL A 40 11.90 2.36 2.17
C VAL A 40 11.18 1.03 2.23
N MET A 41 9.88 1.05 1.98
CA MET A 41 9.04 -0.13 1.89
C MET A 41 8.34 -0.12 0.53
N LEU A 42 8.25 -1.29 -0.08
CA LEU A 42 7.52 -1.49 -1.33
C LEU A 42 6.41 -2.50 -1.06
N ALA A 43 5.19 -2.16 -1.43
CA ALA A 43 4.04 -3.04 -1.19
C ALA A 43 3.22 -3.20 -2.46
N HIS A 44 2.71 -4.42 -2.66
CA HIS A 44 1.64 -4.68 -3.61
C HIS A 44 0.36 -4.81 -2.80
N VAL A 45 -0.63 -3.99 -3.11
CA VAL A 45 -1.92 -4.01 -2.45
C VAL A 45 -2.96 -4.44 -3.46
N TYR A 46 -3.71 -5.48 -3.10
CA TYR A 46 -4.73 -6.08 -3.95
C TYR A 46 -6.09 -5.68 -3.38
N LEU A 47 -6.90 -4.97 -4.18
CA LEU A 47 -8.19 -4.47 -3.72
C LEU A 47 -9.27 -4.97 -4.68
N LYS A 48 -10.32 -5.55 -4.13
CA LYS A 48 -11.48 -5.91 -4.93
C LYS A 48 -12.31 -4.67 -5.19
N LYS A 49 -13.05 -4.64 -6.29
CA LYS A 49 -13.94 -3.53 -6.63
C LYS A 49 -14.80 -3.18 -5.42
N GLY A 50 -14.85 -1.90 -5.09
CA GLY A 50 -15.62 -1.38 -3.97
C GLY A 50 -14.90 -1.37 -2.65
N ALA A 51 -13.71 -1.97 -2.57
CA ALA A 51 -12.93 -1.95 -1.32
C ALA A 51 -12.61 -0.52 -0.94
N VAL A 52 -12.75 -0.22 0.36
CA VAL A 52 -12.50 1.13 0.89
C VAL A 52 -11.33 1.08 1.85
N VAL A 53 -10.37 1.97 1.65
CA VAL A 53 -9.35 2.26 2.64
C VAL A 53 -9.83 3.51 3.37
N PRO A 54 -10.20 3.40 4.65
CA PRO A 54 -10.77 4.54 5.39
C PRO A 54 -9.77 5.71 5.47
N ARG A 55 -10.30 6.90 5.68
CA ARG A 55 -9.45 8.08 5.81
C ARG A 55 -8.45 7.91 6.93
N HIS A 56 -7.20 8.16 6.62
CA HIS A 56 -6.10 8.07 7.58
C HIS A 56 -4.98 9.00 7.12
N SER A 57 -4.01 9.21 8.00
CA SER A 57 -2.79 9.91 7.64
C SER A 57 -1.63 9.22 8.34
N HIS A 58 -0.44 9.45 7.84
CA HIS A 58 0.78 8.89 8.42
C HIS A 58 1.95 9.77 8.06
N ASP A 59 2.99 9.66 8.87
CA ASP A 59 4.20 10.45 8.71
C ASP A 59 5.01 10.03 7.47
N ASN A 60 4.76 8.84 6.97
CA ASN A 60 5.47 8.33 5.80
C ASN A 60 5.09 9.10 4.55
N GLU A 61 6.07 9.41 3.74
CA GLU A 61 5.82 9.86 2.37
C GLU A 61 5.38 8.66 1.55
N GLN A 62 4.44 8.84 0.64
CA GLN A 62 3.85 7.74 -0.12
C GLN A 62 3.82 8.06 -1.60
N ILE A 63 4.20 7.08 -2.41
CA ILE A 63 3.97 7.11 -3.86
C ILE A 63 3.10 5.90 -4.19
N THR A 64 1.97 6.15 -4.85
CA THR A 64 1.01 5.13 -5.24
C THR A 64 1.03 4.99 -6.75
N TYR A 65 1.28 3.79 -7.24
CA TYR A 65 1.34 3.50 -8.66
C TYR A 65 0.33 2.40 -8.96
N VAL A 66 -0.74 2.72 -9.69
CA VAL A 66 -1.76 1.74 -10.04
C VAL A 66 -1.30 0.98 -11.28
N LEU A 67 -1.15 -0.34 -11.15
CA LEU A 67 -0.77 -1.20 -12.26
C LEU A 67 -1.99 -1.68 -13.03
N GLU A 68 -3.07 -2.02 -12.32
CA GLU A 68 -4.32 -2.51 -12.92
C GLU A 68 -5.47 -1.93 -12.13
N GLY A 69 -6.54 -1.58 -12.81
CA GLY A 69 -7.75 -1.07 -12.19
C GLY A 69 -7.70 0.43 -11.97
N GLY A 70 -8.20 0.87 -10.86
CA GLY A 70 -8.25 2.31 -10.53
C GLY A 70 -8.66 2.56 -9.10
N LEU A 71 -8.16 3.66 -8.56
CA LEU A 71 -8.47 4.10 -7.20
C LEU A 71 -9.00 5.52 -7.24
N HIS A 72 -10.08 5.74 -6.51
CA HIS A 72 -10.63 7.07 -6.30
C HIS A 72 -10.16 7.53 -4.92
N PHE A 73 -9.45 8.64 -4.88
CA PHE A 73 -8.95 9.22 -3.63
C PHE A 73 -9.72 10.47 -3.24
N TRP A 74 -9.96 10.61 -1.96
CA TRP A 74 -10.45 11.86 -1.34
C TRP A 74 -9.34 12.35 -0.42
N ILE A 75 -8.89 13.58 -0.64
CA ILE A 75 -7.69 14.13 -0.01
C ILE A 75 -8.07 15.24 0.96
N GLY A 76 -7.42 15.24 2.12
CA GLY A 76 -7.59 16.27 3.12
C GLY A 76 -8.58 15.88 4.20
N GLU A 77 -8.58 16.63 5.30
CA GLU A 77 -9.48 16.37 6.42
C GLU A 77 -10.94 16.48 6.02
N ASP A 78 -11.24 17.43 5.10
CA ASP A 78 -12.60 17.67 4.65
C ASP A 78 -12.95 16.88 3.39
N GLU A 79 -11.99 16.12 2.83
CA GLU A 79 -12.17 15.28 1.65
C GLU A 79 -12.66 16.06 0.43
N LYS A 80 -12.34 17.34 0.34
CA LYS A 80 -12.83 18.17 -0.77
C LYS A 80 -12.05 17.99 -2.05
N GLU A 81 -10.81 17.58 -1.97
CA GLU A 81 -10.01 17.35 -3.15
C GLU A 81 -10.13 15.89 -3.55
N GLU A 82 -10.45 15.63 -4.80
CA GLU A 82 -10.64 14.27 -5.29
C GLU A 82 -9.74 14.04 -6.49
N VAL A 83 -9.20 12.83 -6.58
CA VAL A 83 -8.42 12.43 -7.74
C VAL A 83 -8.62 10.96 -8.01
N VAL A 84 -8.78 10.60 -9.27
CA VAL A 84 -8.87 9.21 -9.70
C VAL A 84 -7.53 8.83 -10.33
N VAL A 85 -6.94 7.75 -9.85
CA VAL A 85 -5.68 7.24 -10.36
C VAL A 85 -5.98 6.00 -11.16
N HIS A 86 -5.74 6.06 -12.47
CA HIS A 86 -5.98 4.93 -13.37
C HIS A 86 -4.70 4.13 -13.57
N ALA A 87 -4.83 2.94 -14.17
CA ALA A 87 -3.69 2.12 -14.48
C ALA A 87 -2.64 2.92 -15.26
N GLY A 88 -1.39 2.83 -14.83
CA GLY A 88 -0.29 3.56 -15.45
C GLY A 88 -0.06 4.94 -14.86
N GLU A 89 -0.87 5.36 -13.90
CA GLU A 89 -0.73 6.68 -13.28
C GLU A 89 -0.16 6.58 -11.88
N VAL A 90 0.47 7.65 -11.43
CA VAL A 90 1.17 7.70 -10.15
C VAL A 90 0.69 8.91 -9.36
N LEU A 91 0.38 8.69 -8.08
CA LEU A 91 -0.03 9.75 -7.16
C LEU A 91 1.01 9.88 -6.07
N HIS A 92 1.47 11.10 -5.81
CA HIS A 92 2.37 11.39 -4.71
C HIS A 92 1.55 11.98 -3.55
N ILE A 93 1.67 11.39 -2.37
CA ILE A 93 0.99 11.87 -1.17
C ILE A 93 2.05 12.28 -0.16
N PRO A 94 2.16 13.59 0.15
CA PRO A 94 3.13 14.06 1.14
C PRO A 94 2.85 13.54 2.54
N PRO A 95 3.84 13.60 3.45
CA PRO A 95 3.62 13.19 4.83
C PRO A 95 2.44 13.90 5.47
N ASN A 96 1.67 13.16 6.24
CA ASN A 96 0.59 13.68 7.11
C ASN A 96 -0.60 14.28 6.37
N VAL A 97 -0.72 14.06 5.06
CA VAL A 97 -1.91 14.49 4.33
C VAL A 97 -2.98 13.40 4.46
N PRO A 98 -4.13 13.70 5.06
CA PRO A 98 -5.19 12.70 5.18
C PRO A 98 -5.70 12.26 3.81
N HIS A 99 -5.99 10.99 3.68
CA HIS A 99 -6.50 10.46 2.42
C HIS A 99 -7.35 9.21 2.67
N LYS A 100 -8.34 9.05 1.79
CA LYS A 100 -9.23 7.91 1.76
C LYS A 100 -9.26 7.41 0.33
N ALA A 101 -9.40 6.11 0.13
CA ALA A 101 -9.41 5.55 -1.21
C ALA A 101 -10.51 4.51 -1.37
N LYS A 102 -11.02 4.37 -2.59
CA LYS A 102 -11.97 3.33 -2.94
C LYS A 102 -11.58 2.75 -4.28
N ALA A 103 -11.55 1.43 -4.37
CA ALA A 103 -11.26 0.75 -5.62
C ALA A 103 -12.49 0.82 -6.53
N ILE A 104 -12.33 1.41 -7.71
CA ILE A 104 -13.44 1.52 -8.66
C ILE A 104 -13.61 0.26 -9.50
N GLU A 105 -12.61 -0.62 -9.47
CA GLU A 105 -12.64 -1.95 -10.05
C GLU A 105 -11.60 -2.77 -9.33
N ASP A 106 -11.44 -4.06 -9.67
CA ASP A 106 -10.38 -4.86 -9.07
C ASP A 106 -9.05 -4.20 -9.39
N THR A 107 -8.24 -3.96 -8.37
CA THR A 107 -7.06 -3.11 -8.50
C THR A 107 -5.83 -3.78 -7.93
N LEU A 108 -4.73 -3.64 -8.65
CA LEU A 108 -3.39 -3.91 -8.15
C LEU A 108 -2.67 -2.58 -8.05
N ASP A 109 -2.35 -2.22 -6.81
CA ASP A 109 -1.70 -0.95 -6.48
C ASP A 109 -0.32 -1.24 -5.91
N VAL A 110 0.67 -0.48 -6.36
CA VAL A 110 2.02 -0.54 -5.80
C VAL A 110 2.23 0.72 -4.98
N ASP A 111 2.51 0.54 -3.70
CA ASP A 111 2.79 1.65 -2.80
C ASP A 111 4.25 1.63 -2.37
N VAL A 112 4.88 2.79 -2.41
CA VAL A 112 6.22 3.00 -1.89
C VAL A 112 6.10 3.96 -0.71
N PHE A 113 6.64 3.56 0.43
CA PHE A 113 6.64 4.38 1.65
C PHE A 113 8.04 4.65 2.12
N SER A 114 8.31 5.86 2.56
CA SER A 114 9.56 6.21 3.22
C SER A 114 9.27 7.13 4.39
N PRO A 115 9.67 6.79 5.61
CA PRO A 115 10.27 5.50 6.01
C PRO A 115 9.25 4.36 5.93
N PRO A 116 9.66 3.12 6.19
CA PRO A 116 8.72 2.00 6.19
C PRO A 116 7.57 2.19 7.15
N ARG A 117 6.41 1.64 6.79
CA ARG A 117 5.20 1.69 7.62
C ARG A 117 5.36 0.76 8.81
N SER A 118 5.76 1.31 9.95
CA SER A 118 5.91 0.49 11.15
C SER A 118 4.60 -0.10 11.61
N ASP A 119 3.48 0.60 11.40
CA ASP A 119 2.16 0.09 11.75
C ASP A 119 1.77 -1.14 10.92
N TRP A 120 2.23 -1.21 9.66
CA TRP A 120 2.01 -2.40 8.83
C TRP A 120 2.90 -3.56 9.29
N LEU A 121 4.11 -3.25 9.72
CA LEU A 121 5.07 -4.28 10.14
C LEU A 121 4.71 -4.90 11.48
N ASP A 122 4.11 -4.12 12.39
CA ASP A 122 3.77 -4.62 13.73
C ASP A 122 2.27 -4.89 13.91
N GLY A 123 1.48 -4.70 12.85
CA GLY A 123 0.07 -5.05 12.90
C GLY A 123 -0.83 -4.05 13.63
N THR A 124 -0.36 -2.81 13.80
CA THR A 124 -1.16 -1.80 14.50
C THR A 124 -1.94 -0.90 13.55
N ASP A 125 -2.00 -1.24 12.24
CA ASP A 125 -2.76 -0.48 11.26
C ASP A 125 -4.24 -0.86 11.34
N THR A 126 -4.90 -0.42 12.40
CA THR A 126 -6.28 -0.83 12.69
C THR A 126 -7.34 -0.02 11.95
N TYR A 127 -6.98 1.05 11.26
CA TYR A 127 -7.94 1.92 10.59
C TYR A 127 -8.75 1.19 9.51
N PHE A 128 -8.25 0.09 8.96
CA PHE A 128 -8.99 -0.70 7.97
C PHE A 128 -10.28 -1.28 8.55
N HIS A 129 -10.36 -1.41 9.86
CA HIS A 129 -11.51 -2.01 10.53
C HIS A 129 -12.40 -0.97 11.20
N GLU A 130 -12.09 0.31 11.01
CA GLU A 130 -12.84 1.39 11.63
C GLU A 130 -13.83 1.96 10.60
N GLN A 131 -14.96 1.31 10.48
CA GLN A 131 -15.98 1.71 9.50
C GLN A 131 -17.19 2.30 10.20
#